data_3c80cf68afaf485b310bd9ac4d56f2c3
#
_entry.id   3c80cf68afaf485b310bd9ac4d56f2c3
#
_cell.length_a   1.000
_cell.length_b   1.000
_cell.length_c   1.000
_cell.angle_alpha   90.00
_cell.angle_beta   90.00
_cell.angle_gamma   90.00
#
_symmetry.space_group_name_H-M   'P 1'
#
loop_
_entity.id
_entity.type
_entity.pdbx_description
1 polymer ?
#
loop_
_entity_poly.entity_id
_entity_poly.type
_entity_poly.pdbx_seq_one_letter_code
_entity_poly.pdbx_strand_id
1 'polypeptide(L)'
;RKELYDPILTFQLANDFDVKRVIKGYLPDDKESHGYATLLEWSNIYYEAREAKLFGAQKTSARIGCVQWQMREMHSVQEVLQQVEYFIDALADYRCDVALFPEFFNAPLMGMAPDKNYVESIRYLASFSEQIKDEISRLAVSYNINVVAGSMPVIENDELYNVAYLMRRDGSVEEQKKIHITPH
;
A
#
# COMPACT_ATOMS: atom_id res chain seq x y z
N ARG A 1 -40.43 -2.20 -1.57
CA ARG A 1 -39.14 -1.51 -1.38
C ARG A 1 -38.10 -2.41 -2.04
N LYS A 2 -37.37 -1.91 -3.05
CA LYS A 2 -36.12 -2.61 -3.52
C LYS A 2 -35.09 -2.42 -2.42
N GLU A 3 -34.69 -3.50 -1.77
CA GLU A 3 -33.53 -3.46 -0.90
C GLU A 3 -32.31 -3.36 -1.81
N LEU A 4 -31.56 -2.27 -1.66
CA LEU A 4 -30.25 -2.11 -2.29
C LEU A 4 -29.26 -2.92 -1.46
N TYR A 5 -28.74 -3.98 -2.05
CA TYR A 5 -27.73 -4.84 -1.42
C TYR A 5 -26.36 -4.50 -2.00
N ASP A 6 -25.47 -3.99 -1.15
CA ASP A 6 -24.05 -3.81 -1.46
C ASP A 6 -23.26 -4.86 -0.68
N PRO A 7 -22.64 -5.86 -1.35
CA PRO A 7 -21.93 -6.94 -0.68
C PRO A 7 -20.71 -6.45 0.11
N ILE A 8 -20.00 -5.42 -0.38
CA ILE A 8 -18.81 -4.88 0.26
C ILE A 8 -19.20 -4.15 1.56
N LEU A 9 -20.16 -3.25 1.48
CA LEU A 9 -20.65 -2.52 2.65
C LEU A 9 -21.26 -3.47 3.67
N THR A 10 -22.01 -4.47 3.22
CA THR A 10 -22.61 -5.49 4.11
C THR A 10 -21.53 -6.28 4.85
N PHE A 11 -20.46 -6.68 4.17
CA PHE A 11 -19.32 -7.35 4.79
C PHE A 11 -18.64 -6.46 5.84
N GLN A 12 -18.42 -5.19 5.53
CA GLN A 12 -17.81 -4.26 6.46
C GLN A 12 -18.66 -4.02 7.71
N LEU A 13 -19.97 -3.81 7.54
CA LEU A 13 -20.91 -3.66 8.66
C LEU A 13 -20.99 -4.92 9.53
N ALA A 14 -20.88 -6.12 8.92
CA ALA A 14 -20.85 -7.38 9.66
C ALA A 14 -19.53 -7.59 10.44
N ASN A 15 -18.50 -6.79 10.17
CA ASN A 15 -17.21 -6.78 10.86
C ASN A 15 -17.03 -5.53 11.73
N ASP A 16 -18.12 -5.02 12.30
CA ASP A 16 -18.13 -3.93 13.26
C ASP A 16 -17.61 -2.57 12.74
N PHE A 17 -17.74 -2.34 11.43
CA PHE A 17 -17.53 -1.00 10.88
C PHE A 17 -18.82 -0.17 11.00
N ASP A 18 -18.67 1.08 11.43
CA ASP A 18 -19.73 2.07 11.50
C ASP A 18 -19.70 3.01 10.31
N VAL A 19 -20.87 3.27 9.69
CA VAL A 19 -21.00 4.30 8.66
C VAL A 19 -20.98 5.68 9.30
N LYS A 20 -19.96 6.47 9.02
CA LYS A 20 -19.88 7.86 9.53
C LYS A 20 -20.48 8.86 8.57
N ARG A 21 -20.26 8.69 7.28
CA ARG A 21 -20.71 9.65 6.28
C ARG A 21 -20.72 9.06 4.88
N VAL A 22 -21.64 9.52 4.04
CA VAL A 22 -21.61 9.34 2.59
C VAL A 22 -20.99 10.59 1.95
N ILE A 23 -19.99 10.39 1.11
CA ILE A 23 -19.24 11.46 0.45
C ILE A 23 -19.64 11.47 -1.03
N LYS A 24 -20.15 12.60 -1.50
CA LYS A 24 -20.50 12.80 -2.90
C LYS A 24 -19.29 13.33 -3.68
N GLY A 25 -19.11 12.80 -4.90
CA GLY A 25 -18.04 13.26 -5.79
C GLY A 25 -16.64 12.80 -5.40
N TYR A 26 -16.52 11.77 -4.57
CA TYR A 26 -15.24 11.21 -4.17
C TYR A 26 -14.52 10.49 -5.33
N LEU A 27 -15.31 9.79 -6.16
CA LEU A 27 -14.85 9.11 -7.38
C LEU A 27 -15.72 9.55 -8.56
N PRO A 28 -15.50 10.73 -9.14
CA PRO A 28 -16.42 11.32 -10.12
C PRO A 28 -16.57 10.48 -11.40
N ASP A 29 -15.56 9.67 -11.73
CA ASP A 29 -15.55 8.82 -12.94
C ASP A 29 -16.13 7.42 -12.70
N ASP A 30 -16.44 7.06 -11.46
CA ASP A 30 -17.05 5.77 -11.12
C ASP A 30 -18.57 5.80 -11.38
N LYS A 31 -18.97 5.14 -12.46
CA LYS A 31 -20.35 5.06 -12.89
C LYS A 31 -21.22 4.17 -12.01
N GLU A 32 -20.62 3.15 -11.37
CA GLU A 32 -21.35 2.19 -10.53
C GLU A 32 -21.79 2.83 -9.22
N SER A 33 -20.90 3.57 -8.56
CA SER A 33 -21.21 4.30 -7.33
C SER A 33 -21.87 5.66 -7.56
N HIS A 34 -22.05 6.09 -8.83
CA HIS A 34 -22.47 7.45 -9.17
C HIS A 34 -21.61 8.53 -8.51
N GLY A 35 -20.33 8.24 -8.29
CA GLY A 35 -19.38 9.13 -7.66
C GLY A 35 -19.52 9.25 -6.13
N TYR A 36 -20.30 8.39 -5.48
CA TYR A 36 -20.44 8.37 -4.02
C TYR A 36 -19.46 7.38 -3.39
N ALA A 37 -18.99 7.72 -2.20
CA ALA A 37 -18.21 6.82 -1.34
C ALA A 37 -18.76 6.86 0.09
N THR A 38 -18.53 5.79 0.84
CA THR A 38 -18.91 5.68 2.24
C THR A 38 -17.68 5.77 3.13
N LEU A 39 -17.67 6.75 4.04
CA LEU A 39 -16.67 6.82 5.09
C LEU A 39 -17.08 5.88 6.23
N LEU A 40 -16.22 4.90 6.47
CA LEU A 40 -16.41 3.92 7.53
C LEU A 40 -15.39 4.15 8.65
N GLU A 41 -15.79 3.86 9.87
CA GLU A 41 -14.92 3.83 11.04
C GLU A 41 -15.03 2.47 11.72
N TRP A 42 -13.90 1.91 12.07
CA TRP A 42 -13.82 0.75 12.93
C TRP A 42 -13.16 1.13 14.25
N SER A 43 -13.82 0.83 15.35
CA SER A 43 -13.33 1.14 16.69
C SER A 43 -12.72 -0.11 17.32
N ASN A 44 -11.42 -0.04 17.64
CA ASN A 44 -10.78 -1.10 18.39
C ASN A 44 -11.22 -1.04 19.87
N ILE A 45 -12.21 -1.86 20.23
CA ILE A 45 -12.73 -1.93 21.61
C ILE A 45 -11.69 -2.45 22.63
N TYR A 46 -10.61 -3.08 22.16
CA TYR A 46 -9.51 -3.53 22.99
C TYR A 46 -8.39 -2.49 23.14
N TYR A 47 -8.55 -1.32 22.51
CA TYR A 47 -7.59 -0.24 22.64
C TYR A 47 -7.74 0.46 23.99
N GLU A 48 -6.81 0.21 24.89
CA GLU A 48 -6.65 0.98 26.11
C GLU A 48 -5.68 2.14 25.86
N ALA A 49 -6.19 3.37 25.86
CA ALA A 49 -5.35 4.56 25.86
C ALA A 49 -4.56 4.61 27.18
N ARG A 50 -3.28 4.24 27.15
CA ARG A 50 -2.40 4.43 28.29
C ARG A 50 -2.04 5.90 28.39
N GLU A 51 -2.25 6.50 29.55
CA GLU A 51 -1.80 7.87 29.83
C GLU A 51 -0.29 8.00 29.56
N ALA A 52 0.06 8.93 28.68
CA ALA A 52 1.46 9.23 28.38
C ALA A 52 2.12 9.80 29.64
N LYS A 53 3.06 9.08 30.24
CA LYS A 53 3.88 9.64 31.31
C LYS A 53 4.75 10.76 30.76
N LEU A 54 4.77 11.91 31.43
CA LEU A 54 5.40 13.16 30.97
C LEU A 54 6.92 13.07 30.72
N PHE A 55 7.59 12.04 31.23
CA PHE A 55 9.03 11.82 31.06
C PHE A 55 9.30 10.36 30.67
N GLY A 56 9.88 10.16 29.48
CA GLY A 56 10.36 8.84 29.01
C GLY A 56 9.27 7.87 28.57
N ALA A 57 8.09 8.37 28.16
CA ALA A 57 7.02 7.52 27.65
C ALA A 57 7.44 6.90 26.31
N GLN A 58 7.50 5.58 26.26
CA GLN A 58 7.54 4.87 24.98
C GLN A 58 6.26 5.20 24.21
N LYS A 59 6.41 5.51 22.91
CA LYS A 59 5.28 5.70 22.02
C LYS A 59 4.45 4.41 21.98
N THR A 60 3.23 4.45 22.51
CA THR A 60 2.35 3.28 22.64
C THR A 60 1.39 3.13 21.46
N SER A 61 1.39 4.07 20.52
CA SER A 61 0.57 4.07 19.32
C SER A 61 1.41 4.36 18.09
N ALA A 62 1.09 3.72 16.97
CA ALA A 62 1.68 4.00 15.67
C ALA A 62 0.60 4.53 14.72
N ARG A 63 0.93 5.57 13.95
CA ARG A 63 0.07 6.05 12.87
C ARG A 63 0.53 5.41 11.57
N ILE A 64 -0.35 4.61 10.97
CA ILE A 64 -0.09 3.91 9.71
C ILE A 64 -0.91 4.59 8.61
N GLY A 65 -0.23 5.02 7.56
CA GLY A 65 -0.84 5.54 6.34
C GLY A 65 -0.92 4.42 5.29
N CYS A 66 -2.12 3.96 4.98
CA CYS A 66 -2.33 2.95 3.94
C CYS A 66 -2.55 3.64 2.60
N VAL A 67 -1.71 3.30 1.62
CA VAL A 67 -1.81 3.84 0.27
C VAL A 67 -2.85 3.06 -0.52
N GLN A 68 -3.91 3.74 -0.93
CA GLN A 68 -4.83 3.22 -1.93
C GLN A 68 -4.25 3.48 -3.32
N TRP A 69 -3.55 2.49 -3.84
CA TRP A 69 -2.83 2.58 -5.10
C TRP A 69 -3.77 2.34 -6.29
N GLN A 70 -3.76 3.25 -7.24
CA GLN A 70 -4.48 3.05 -8.50
C GLN A 70 -3.56 2.40 -9.53
N MET A 71 -3.94 1.21 -9.99
CA MET A 71 -3.27 0.53 -11.10
C MET A 71 -3.64 1.22 -12.42
N ARG A 72 -2.75 2.10 -12.89
CA ARG A 72 -2.87 2.81 -14.16
C ARG A 72 -1.66 2.51 -15.02
N GLU A 73 -1.79 2.65 -16.33
CA GLU A 73 -0.67 2.50 -17.24
C GLU A 73 0.47 3.46 -16.89
N MET A 74 1.69 2.92 -16.85
CA MET A 74 2.92 3.67 -16.60
C MET A 74 3.97 3.26 -17.63
N HIS A 75 4.76 4.22 -18.09
CA HIS A 75 5.68 4.04 -19.20
C HIS A 75 7.15 4.08 -18.77
N SER A 76 7.42 4.24 -17.48
CA SER A 76 8.77 4.22 -16.93
C SER A 76 8.78 3.90 -15.43
N VAL A 77 9.90 3.38 -14.95
CA VAL A 77 10.15 3.21 -13.51
C VAL A 77 10.08 4.55 -12.79
N GLN A 78 10.52 5.62 -13.45
CA GLN A 78 10.51 6.96 -12.88
C GLN A 78 9.10 7.45 -12.54
N GLU A 79 8.10 7.12 -13.39
CA GLU A 79 6.69 7.46 -13.08
C GLU A 79 6.18 6.74 -11.84
N VAL A 80 6.54 5.44 -11.67
CA VAL A 80 6.21 4.70 -10.44
C VAL A 80 6.85 5.34 -9.24
N LEU A 81 8.15 5.67 -9.32
CA LEU A 81 8.89 6.26 -8.20
C LEU A 81 8.38 7.65 -7.83
N GLN A 82 8.02 8.49 -8.80
CA GLN A 82 7.40 9.78 -8.54
C GLN A 82 6.06 9.65 -7.81
N GLN A 83 5.26 8.66 -8.18
CA GLN A 83 3.99 8.42 -7.49
C GLN A 83 4.22 7.86 -6.08
N VAL A 84 5.21 6.98 -5.90
CA VAL A 84 5.60 6.48 -4.57
C VAL A 84 6.07 7.65 -3.69
N GLU A 85 6.94 8.51 -4.21
CA GLU A 85 7.44 9.69 -3.48
C GLU A 85 6.30 10.62 -3.08
N TYR A 86 5.34 10.90 -3.99
CA TYR A 86 4.16 11.69 -3.68
C TYR A 86 3.38 11.16 -2.46
N PHE A 87 3.17 9.85 -2.37
CA PHE A 87 2.48 9.27 -1.22
C PHE A 87 3.32 9.29 0.04
N ILE A 88 4.62 9.03 -0.05
CA ILE A 88 5.54 9.08 1.09
C ILE A 88 5.59 10.50 1.66
N ASP A 89 5.71 11.52 0.82
CA ASP A 89 5.69 12.93 1.20
C ASP A 89 4.40 13.30 1.92
N ALA A 90 3.25 13.01 1.31
CA ALA A 90 1.95 13.27 1.92
C ALA A 90 1.80 12.58 3.29
N LEU A 91 2.21 11.31 3.41
CA LEU A 91 2.10 10.57 4.67
C LEU A 91 3.09 11.05 5.74
N ALA A 92 4.27 11.51 5.34
CA ALA A 92 5.23 12.15 6.22
C ALA A 92 4.67 13.48 6.77
N ASP A 93 4.03 14.30 5.93
CA ASP A 93 3.34 15.53 6.34
C ASP A 93 2.19 15.26 7.32
N TYR A 94 1.46 14.17 7.15
CA TYR A 94 0.47 13.68 8.12
C TYR A 94 1.08 13.08 9.39
N ARG A 95 2.43 13.08 9.50
CA ARG A 95 3.19 12.52 10.63
C ARG A 95 2.86 11.04 10.87
N CYS A 96 2.71 10.29 9.80
CA CYS A 96 2.60 8.85 9.89
C CYS A 96 3.95 8.24 10.32
N ASP A 97 3.89 7.16 11.09
CA ASP A 97 5.07 6.40 11.49
C ASP A 97 5.48 5.39 10.43
N VAL A 98 4.47 4.93 9.66
CA VAL A 98 4.62 3.92 8.62
C VAL A 98 3.76 4.31 7.42
N ALA A 99 4.35 4.30 6.23
CA ALA A 99 3.65 4.28 4.95
C ALA A 99 3.52 2.83 4.48
N LEU A 100 2.31 2.37 4.18
CA LEU A 100 2.02 1.01 3.76
C LEU A 100 1.52 0.99 2.32
N PHE A 101 2.29 0.39 1.42
CA PHE A 101 1.93 0.17 0.02
C PHE A 101 1.34 -1.23 -0.19
N PRO A 102 0.51 -1.43 -1.23
CA PRO A 102 -0.09 -2.73 -1.50
C PRO A 102 0.89 -3.70 -2.18
N GLU A 103 0.49 -4.98 -2.19
CA GLU A 103 1.16 -6.02 -2.96
C GLU A 103 1.21 -5.64 -4.46
N PHE A 104 2.34 -5.88 -5.11
CA PHE A 104 2.53 -5.66 -6.55
C PHE A 104 2.23 -4.22 -7.02
N PHE A 105 2.50 -3.21 -6.19
CA PHE A 105 2.26 -1.81 -6.58
C PHE A 105 3.04 -1.40 -7.83
N ASN A 106 4.11 -2.12 -8.19
CA ASN A 106 4.91 -1.91 -9.40
C ASN A 106 4.37 -2.62 -10.65
N ALA A 107 3.26 -3.38 -10.54
CA ALA A 107 2.64 -4.11 -11.65
C ALA A 107 2.33 -3.26 -12.90
N PRO A 108 2.03 -1.95 -12.81
CA PRO A 108 1.85 -1.12 -14.00
C PRO A 108 3.02 -1.18 -15.00
N LEU A 109 4.24 -1.47 -14.55
CA LEU A 109 5.41 -1.60 -15.42
C LEU A 109 5.37 -2.85 -16.32
N MET A 110 4.51 -3.83 -16.04
CA MET A 110 4.33 -4.99 -16.91
C MET A 110 3.85 -4.58 -18.32
N GLY A 111 3.10 -3.49 -18.42
CA GLY A 111 2.65 -2.92 -19.69
C GLY A 111 3.77 -2.48 -20.63
N MET A 112 4.98 -2.27 -20.11
CA MET A 112 6.17 -1.95 -20.91
C MET A 112 6.72 -3.15 -21.71
N ALA A 113 6.21 -4.35 -21.47
CA ALA A 113 6.60 -5.57 -22.17
C ALA A 113 5.36 -6.30 -22.74
N PRO A 114 4.61 -5.68 -23.66
CA PRO A 114 3.29 -6.14 -24.08
C PRO A 114 3.28 -7.50 -24.80
N ASP A 115 4.38 -7.89 -25.43
CA ASP A 115 4.46 -9.12 -26.24
C ASP A 115 4.91 -10.36 -25.44
N LYS A 116 5.03 -10.22 -24.10
CA LYS A 116 5.47 -11.31 -23.24
C LYS A 116 4.28 -12.08 -22.66
N ASN A 117 4.47 -13.38 -22.48
CA ASN A 117 3.52 -14.16 -21.68
C ASN A 117 3.57 -13.70 -20.21
N TYR A 118 2.60 -14.13 -19.41
CA TYR A 118 2.45 -13.69 -18.03
C TYR A 118 3.72 -13.91 -17.18
N VAL A 119 4.36 -15.09 -17.28
CA VAL A 119 5.57 -15.42 -16.51
C VAL A 119 6.74 -14.53 -16.91
N GLU A 120 6.93 -14.32 -18.21
CA GLU A 120 7.98 -13.43 -18.73
C GLU A 120 7.73 -11.97 -18.34
N SER A 121 6.48 -11.55 -18.30
CA SER A 121 6.12 -10.20 -17.83
C SER A 121 6.44 -9.98 -16.35
N ILE A 122 6.21 -10.99 -15.50
CA ILE A 122 6.61 -10.92 -14.08
C ILE A 122 8.14 -10.94 -13.94
N ARG A 123 8.85 -11.76 -14.72
CA ARG A 123 10.33 -11.76 -14.73
C ARG A 123 10.89 -10.41 -15.22
N TYR A 124 10.25 -9.81 -16.22
CA TYR A 124 10.58 -8.46 -16.65
C TYR A 124 10.34 -7.43 -15.55
N LEU A 125 9.20 -7.51 -14.85
CA LEU A 125 8.90 -6.65 -13.71
C LEU A 125 9.95 -6.79 -12.60
N ALA A 126 10.41 -8.01 -12.33
CA ALA A 126 11.44 -8.29 -11.33
C ALA A 126 12.78 -7.58 -11.62
N SER A 127 13.08 -7.29 -12.89
CA SER A 127 14.30 -6.57 -13.27
C SER A 127 14.38 -5.13 -12.74
N PHE A 128 13.25 -4.55 -12.35
CA PHE A 128 13.17 -3.20 -11.78
C PHE A 128 13.16 -3.18 -10.25
N SER A 129 13.00 -4.34 -9.60
CA SER A 129 12.70 -4.39 -8.16
C SER A 129 13.86 -3.90 -7.31
N GLU A 130 15.11 -4.15 -7.69
CA GLU A 130 16.27 -3.64 -6.96
C GLU A 130 16.35 -2.11 -7.02
N GLN A 131 16.19 -1.53 -8.21
CA GLN A 131 16.18 -0.08 -8.39
C GLN A 131 15.05 0.58 -7.57
N ILE A 132 13.86 -0.02 -7.58
CA ILE A 132 12.70 0.49 -6.82
C ILE A 132 12.97 0.38 -5.32
N LYS A 133 13.51 -0.74 -4.85
CA LYS A 133 13.88 -0.98 -3.45
C LYS A 133 14.86 0.08 -2.95
N ASP A 134 15.93 0.31 -3.69
CA ASP A 134 16.97 1.26 -3.31
C ASP A 134 16.41 2.69 -3.22
N GLU A 135 15.61 3.10 -4.19
CA GLU A 135 15.01 4.44 -4.18
C GLU A 135 14.00 4.62 -3.05
N ILE A 136 13.14 3.64 -2.78
CA ILE A 136 12.19 3.71 -1.64
C ILE A 136 12.95 3.74 -0.31
N SER A 137 14.04 2.99 -0.19
CA SER A 137 14.89 3.03 1.01
C SER A 137 15.48 4.44 1.21
N ARG A 138 15.95 5.09 0.15
CA ARG A 138 16.43 6.47 0.18
C ARG A 138 15.31 7.45 0.60
N LEU A 139 14.10 7.27 0.05
CA LEU A 139 12.94 8.10 0.42
C LEU A 139 12.55 7.92 1.88
N ALA A 140 12.57 6.69 2.40
CA ALA A 140 12.28 6.42 3.82
C ALA A 140 13.18 7.21 4.76
N VAL A 141 14.47 7.30 4.45
CA VAL A 141 15.43 8.12 5.20
C VAL A 141 15.17 9.62 5.00
N SER A 142 15.00 10.06 3.76
CA SER A 142 14.84 11.49 3.41
C SER A 142 13.60 12.10 4.05
N TYR A 143 12.49 11.37 4.06
CA TYR A 143 11.20 11.80 4.63
C TYR A 143 11.02 11.38 6.11
N ASN A 144 12.04 10.73 6.71
CA ASN A 144 12.02 10.28 8.10
C ASN A 144 10.78 9.44 8.47
N ILE A 145 10.38 8.53 7.59
CA ILE A 145 9.21 7.65 7.74
C ILE A 145 9.61 6.19 7.45
N ASN A 146 9.04 5.23 8.19
CA ASN A 146 9.22 3.83 7.80
C ASN A 146 8.28 3.50 6.64
N VAL A 147 8.73 2.69 5.69
CA VAL A 147 7.94 2.31 4.52
C VAL A 147 7.85 0.79 4.44
N VAL A 148 6.63 0.27 4.49
CA VAL A 148 6.35 -1.09 4.03
C VAL A 148 6.02 -1.00 2.55
N ALA A 149 6.97 -1.38 1.69
CA ALA A 149 6.85 -1.24 0.24
C ALA A 149 6.02 -2.37 -0.39
N GLY A 150 4.96 -2.81 0.31
CA GLY A 150 4.13 -3.91 -0.17
C GLY A 150 4.95 -5.14 -0.51
N SER A 151 4.76 -5.68 -1.72
CA SER A 151 5.64 -6.71 -2.22
C SER A 151 5.92 -6.54 -3.72
N MET A 152 7.07 -7.05 -4.15
CA MET A 152 7.54 -7.01 -5.54
C MET A 152 8.10 -8.39 -5.95
N PRO A 153 8.04 -8.74 -7.25
CA PRO A 153 8.70 -9.94 -7.74
C PRO A 153 10.23 -9.76 -7.73
N VAL A 154 10.93 -10.78 -7.29
CA VAL A 154 12.40 -10.81 -7.25
C VAL A 154 12.88 -12.13 -7.83
N ILE A 155 13.98 -12.11 -8.59
CA ILE A 155 14.61 -13.31 -9.10
C ILE A 155 15.91 -13.56 -8.32
N GLU A 156 15.98 -14.74 -7.70
CA GLU A 156 17.18 -15.23 -7.02
C GLU A 156 17.46 -16.65 -7.48
N ASN A 157 18.70 -16.92 -7.90
CA ASN A 157 19.12 -18.24 -8.41
C ASN A 157 18.20 -18.79 -9.51
N ASP A 158 17.70 -17.91 -10.39
CA ASP A 158 16.73 -18.18 -11.45
C ASP A 158 15.30 -18.54 -10.97
N GLU A 159 15.05 -18.52 -9.68
CA GLU A 159 13.73 -18.70 -9.08
C GLU A 159 13.05 -17.36 -8.83
N LEU A 160 11.72 -17.33 -9.00
CA LEU A 160 10.90 -16.14 -8.84
C LEU A 160 10.25 -16.15 -7.45
N TYR A 161 10.46 -15.09 -6.70
CA TYR A 161 9.88 -14.86 -5.38
C TYR A 161 8.99 -13.61 -5.39
N ASN A 162 8.01 -13.58 -4.50
CA ASN A 162 7.28 -12.37 -4.14
C ASN A 162 7.79 -11.91 -2.76
N VAL A 163 8.46 -10.75 -2.73
CA VAL A 163 9.18 -10.27 -1.55
C VAL A 163 8.61 -8.96 -1.06
N ALA A 164 8.21 -8.92 0.20
CA ALA A 164 7.82 -7.70 0.90
C ALA A 164 9.04 -7.08 1.60
N TYR A 165 9.08 -5.75 1.64
CA TYR A 165 10.19 -4.99 2.24
C TYR A 165 9.67 -4.04 3.32
N LEU A 166 10.40 -3.99 4.42
CA LEU A 166 10.31 -2.93 5.42
C LEU A 166 11.58 -2.09 5.34
N MET A 167 11.46 -0.88 4.81
CA MET A 167 12.53 0.12 4.77
C MET A 167 12.35 1.07 5.95
N ARG A 168 13.34 1.14 6.82
CA ARG A 168 13.26 1.98 8.00
C ARG A 168 13.88 3.34 7.76
N ARG A 169 13.43 4.32 8.51
CA ARG A 169 13.94 5.69 8.52
C ARG A 169 15.42 5.82 8.90
N ASP A 170 16.00 4.79 9.50
CA ASP A 170 17.42 4.72 9.84
C ASP A 170 18.29 4.12 8.72
N GLY A 171 17.67 3.77 7.58
CA GLY A 171 18.31 3.17 6.42
C GLY A 171 18.40 1.64 6.45
N SER A 172 17.97 1.00 7.54
CA SER A 172 17.91 -0.48 7.58
C SER A 172 16.75 -1.02 6.74
N VAL A 173 16.97 -2.15 6.08
CA VAL A 173 15.98 -2.83 5.25
C VAL A 173 15.81 -4.26 5.73
N GLU A 174 14.58 -4.67 5.94
CA GLU A 174 14.20 -6.05 6.21
C GLU A 174 13.33 -6.56 5.09
N GLU A 175 13.44 -7.86 4.79
CA GLU A 175 12.69 -8.51 3.73
C GLU A 175 11.99 -9.77 4.22
N GLN A 176 10.84 -10.07 3.59
CA GLN A 176 10.07 -11.28 3.84
C GLN A 176 9.57 -11.86 2.52
N LYS A 177 10.01 -13.05 2.18
CA LYS A 177 9.47 -13.83 1.06
C LYS A 177 8.07 -14.35 1.41
N LYS A 178 7.13 -14.22 0.48
CA LYS A 178 5.78 -14.76 0.61
C LYS A 178 5.85 -16.30 0.73
N ILE A 179 5.29 -16.84 1.79
CA ILE A 179 5.35 -18.28 2.09
C ILE A 179 4.38 -19.07 1.22
N HIS A 180 3.16 -18.54 1.05
CA HIS A 180 2.10 -19.18 0.26
C HIS A 180 1.88 -18.39 -1.03
N ILE A 181 2.34 -18.96 -2.15
CA ILE A 181 2.12 -18.40 -3.49
C ILE A 181 0.73 -18.85 -3.94
N THR A 182 -0.08 -17.93 -4.47
CA THR A 182 -1.37 -18.26 -5.07
C THR A 182 -1.11 -19.11 -6.32
N PRO A 183 -1.63 -20.34 -6.43
CA PRO A 183 -1.47 -21.12 -7.63
C PRO A 183 -2.17 -20.43 -8.82
N HIS A 184 -1.55 -20.50 -9.98
CA HIS A 184 -2.03 -19.93 -11.23
C HIS A 184 -2.91 -20.92 -11.98
#